data_c990c2704f31a877736e3258cb947bcd
#
_entry.id   c990c2704f31a877736e3258cb947bcd
#
_cell.length_a   1.000
_cell.length_b   1.000
_cell.length_c   1.000
_cell.angle_alpha   90.00
_cell.angle_beta   90.00
_cell.angle_gamma   90.00
#
_symmetry.space_group_name_H-M   'P 1'
#
loop_
_entity.id
_entity.type
_entity.pdbx_description
1 polymer ?
#
loop_
_entity_poly.entity_id
_entity_poly.type
_entity_poly.pdbx_seq_one_letter_code
_entity_poly.pdbx_strand_id
1 'polypeptide(L)'
;MRARLLVRIAAFVSAPALILALVAAHTPDAALRSATFVDNGLARTPPMGWNSWNHFGCNVSEQLIEQTADAMVSSGMRDAGYRYVVIDDCWQVARDANGTLVADSVRFPHGIKALADYVHRKGLKFGIYTDAGTNTCQGRPGTLGHEEQDARTFAAWGVDYVKEDWCHASGLDAPTQYAKFRDALGEAGRPIVFSICEWGSNQPWEWAPKTGNLWRTTDDIEDTWSSMLANLDQSAEHSTVAGPGHWNDPDMLEVGNGGMTDDEYRAHMSLWAIMAAPLIAGNDVRTMSAATKAILENPEVIAVDQDSLGAQGILVWEPRPELQVWAKPLADGSRAVAMLNRSNAPAKITAYISRTGLHVDSVTVRDLWAHANRGTFGREYSTTVPAHAAVMLRVTPVRTRS
;
A
#
# COMPACT_ATOMS: atom_id res chain seq x y z
N MET A 1 78.30 -25.58 61.01
CA MET A 1 79.02 -24.34 60.79
C MET A 1 78.19 -23.42 59.92
N ARG A 2 77.84 -22.28 60.49
CA ARG A 2 76.81 -21.36 59.86
C ARG A 2 77.58 -20.30 59.03
N ALA A 3 77.27 -20.18 57.74
CA ALA A 3 77.69 -19.08 56.91
C ALA A 3 76.49 -18.11 56.68
N ARG A 4 76.66 -16.89 57.14
CA ARG A 4 75.66 -15.77 56.93
C ARG A 4 75.94 -15.11 55.58
N LEU A 5 74.93 -15.06 54.74
CA LEU A 5 74.98 -14.35 53.49
C LEU A 5 74.25 -13.00 53.68
N LEU A 6 74.95 -11.90 53.46
CA LEU A 6 74.45 -10.53 53.48
C LEU A 6 73.74 -10.23 52.18
N VAL A 7 72.46 -9.89 52.23
CA VAL A 7 71.71 -9.45 51.10
C VAL A 7 71.71 -7.91 51.16
N ARG A 8 72.22 -7.29 50.08
CA ARG A 8 72.10 -5.84 49.82
C ARG A 8 70.73 -5.55 49.20
N ILE A 9 69.96 -4.72 49.86
CA ILE A 9 68.66 -4.18 49.31
C ILE A 9 69.01 -2.98 48.44
N ALA A 10 68.71 -3.08 47.14
CA ALA A 10 68.67 -1.95 46.21
C ALA A 10 67.24 -1.46 46.13
N ALA A 11 67.02 -0.20 46.52
CA ALA A 11 65.76 0.45 46.40
C ALA A 11 65.56 0.91 44.97
N PHE A 12 64.60 0.34 44.26
CA PHE A 12 64.11 0.85 43.00
C PHE A 12 62.93 1.79 43.26
N VAL A 13 63.11 3.06 42.91
CA VAL A 13 62.04 4.05 42.85
C VAL A 13 61.28 3.82 41.54
N SER A 14 60.09 3.27 41.62
CA SER A 14 59.23 3.13 40.48
C SER A 14 58.28 4.36 40.36
N ALA A 15 58.44 5.15 39.31
CA ALA A 15 57.47 6.15 38.95
C ALA A 15 56.17 5.52 38.42
N PRO A 16 54.98 6.07 38.79
CA PRO A 16 53.74 5.55 38.25
C PRO A 16 53.57 6.00 36.82
N ALA A 17 53.57 5.05 35.87
CA ALA A 17 53.14 5.28 34.50
C ALA A 17 51.61 5.44 34.49
N LEU A 18 51.16 6.64 34.17
CA LEU A 18 49.74 6.95 33.95
C LEU A 18 49.34 6.30 32.64
N ILE A 19 48.69 5.14 32.67
CA ILE A 19 48.04 4.52 31.51
C ILE A 19 46.72 5.28 31.27
N LEU A 20 46.73 6.21 30.30
CA LEU A 20 45.52 6.78 29.74
C LEU A 20 44.83 5.68 28.90
N ALA A 21 43.83 5.02 29.49
CA ALA A 21 42.96 4.16 28.73
C ALA A 21 42.07 5.04 27.82
N LEU A 22 42.41 5.13 26.52
CA LEU A 22 41.49 5.58 25.53
C LEU A 22 40.31 4.59 25.44
N VAL A 23 39.22 4.92 26.09
CA VAL A 23 37.94 4.30 25.81
C VAL A 23 37.50 4.82 24.45
N ALA A 24 37.82 4.06 23.40
CA ALA A 24 37.19 4.24 22.10
C ALA A 24 35.70 3.98 22.28
N ALA A 25 34.92 5.06 22.33
CA ALA A 25 33.48 4.96 22.21
C ALA A 25 33.20 4.34 20.84
N HIS A 26 32.88 3.04 20.85
CA HIS A 26 32.24 2.41 19.71
C HIS A 26 30.83 3.01 19.63
N THR A 27 30.67 4.09 18.88
CA THR A 27 29.38 4.41 18.28
C THR A 27 29.08 3.20 17.37
N PRO A 28 27.94 2.52 17.54
CA PRO A 28 27.50 1.62 16.51
C PRO A 28 27.24 2.52 15.30
N ASP A 29 28.13 2.48 14.33
CA ASP A 29 27.85 2.88 12.96
C ASP A 29 26.77 1.91 12.47
N ALA A 30 25.53 2.16 12.87
CA ALA A 30 24.36 1.77 12.14
C ALA A 30 24.42 2.55 10.83
N ALA A 31 25.28 2.11 9.92
CA ALA A 31 25.08 2.32 8.52
C ALA A 31 23.69 1.79 8.22
N LEU A 32 22.70 2.65 8.35
CA LEU A 32 21.46 2.55 7.63
C LEU A 32 21.90 2.30 6.19
N ARG A 33 21.92 1.02 5.81
CA ARG A 33 21.99 0.65 4.40
C ARG A 33 20.77 1.36 3.82
N SER A 34 21.01 2.48 3.16
CA SER A 34 20.05 3.12 2.30
C SER A 34 19.60 2.02 1.34
N ALA A 35 18.45 1.41 1.63
CA ALA A 35 17.84 0.50 0.68
C ALA A 35 17.61 1.37 -0.56
N THR A 36 18.28 1.05 -1.65
CA THR A 36 18.05 1.72 -2.93
C THR A 36 16.69 1.25 -3.40
N PHE A 37 15.65 2.04 -3.10
CA PHE A 37 14.30 1.81 -3.60
C PHE A 37 14.25 2.05 -5.11
N VAL A 38 13.25 1.48 -5.79
CA VAL A 38 12.93 1.87 -7.17
C VAL A 38 12.54 3.34 -7.17
N ASP A 39 13.39 4.18 -7.75
CA ASP A 39 13.10 5.61 -7.95
C ASP A 39 12.91 5.88 -9.45
N ASN A 40 11.73 5.50 -9.96
CA ASN A 40 11.30 5.81 -11.33
C ASN A 40 10.41 7.07 -11.38
N GLY A 41 10.30 7.81 -10.28
CA GLY A 41 9.49 9.03 -10.15
C GLY A 41 7.97 8.79 -10.10
N LEU A 42 7.53 7.52 -10.11
CA LEU A 42 6.11 7.13 -10.14
C LEU A 42 5.58 6.84 -8.73
N ALA A 43 4.26 6.73 -8.61
CA ALA A 43 3.55 6.35 -7.38
C ALA A 43 4.05 7.10 -6.13
N ARG A 44 4.28 8.43 -6.24
CA ARG A 44 4.77 9.25 -5.11
C ARG A 44 3.79 9.28 -3.94
N THR A 45 2.52 9.04 -4.20
CA THR A 45 1.46 8.68 -3.25
C THR A 45 0.88 7.33 -3.67
N PRO A 46 0.15 6.62 -2.78
CA PRO A 46 -0.46 5.35 -3.15
C PRO A 46 -1.32 5.48 -4.41
N PRO A 47 -1.20 4.57 -5.40
CA PRO A 47 -2.03 4.62 -6.59
C PRO A 47 -3.53 4.54 -6.25
N MET A 48 -4.34 5.36 -6.92
CA MET A 48 -5.79 5.32 -6.82
C MET A 48 -6.39 5.00 -8.20
N GLY A 49 -7.34 4.06 -8.24
CA GLY A 49 -7.94 3.62 -9.49
C GLY A 49 -9.06 2.63 -9.32
N TRP A 50 -9.29 1.88 -10.37
CA TRP A 50 -10.25 0.79 -10.44
C TRP A 50 -9.64 -0.39 -11.20
N ASN A 51 -9.98 -1.62 -10.77
CA ASN A 51 -9.58 -2.85 -11.43
C ASN A 51 -10.80 -3.76 -11.63
N SER A 52 -10.83 -4.48 -12.74
CA SER A 52 -12.00 -5.24 -13.18
C SER A 52 -12.24 -6.54 -12.41
N TRP A 53 -11.25 -7.05 -11.64
CA TRP A 53 -11.29 -8.44 -11.18
C TRP A 53 -12.41 -8.77 -10.21
N ASN A 54 -12.49 -8.06 -9.08
CA ASN A 54 -13.34 -8.50 -7.95
C ASN A 54 -14.82 -8.58 -8.31
N HIS A 55 -15.32 -7.65 -9.12
CA HIS A 55 -16.74 -7.67 -9.55
C HIS A 55 -16.98 -8.47 -10.83
N PHE A 56 -16.04 -8.42 -11.78
CA PHE A 56 -16.32 -8.93 -13.13
C PHE A 56 -15.56 -10.23 -13.48
N GLY A 57 -14.47 -10.56 -12.76
CA GLY A 57 -13.62 -11.69 -13.12
C GLY A 57 -13.25 -11.65 -14.61
N CYS A 58 -13.44 -12.76 -15.32
CA CYS A 58 -13.23 -12.85 -16.76
C CYS A 58 -14.34 -12.24 -17.63
N ASN A 59 -15.40 -11.67 -17.04
CA ASN A 59 -16.46 -11.02 -17.82
C ASN A 59 -16.08 -9.56 -18.15
N VAL A 60 -14.98 -9.39 -18.89
CA VAL A 60 -14.43 -8.10 -19.30
C VAL A 60 -14.54 -7.91 -20.80
N SER A 61 -14.74 -6.67 -21.23
CA SER A 61 -14.81 -6.28 -22.64
C SER A 61 -14.41 -4.82 -22.81
N GLU A 62 -14.06 -4.43 -24.02
CA GLU A 62 -13.80 -3.03 -24.40
C GLU A 62 -14.93 -2.12 -23.97
N GLN A 63 -16.19 -2.50 -24.28
CA GLN A 63 -17.36 -1.73 -23.89
C GLN A 63 -17.49 -1.55 -22.36
N LEU A 64 -17.22 -2.60 -21.57
CA LEU A 64 -17.24 -2.50 -20.12
C LEU A 64 -16.21 -1.48 -19.62
N ILE A 65 -14.99 -1.54 -20.13
CA ILE A 65 -13.91 -0.65 -19.70
C ILE A 65 -14.19 0.81 -20.11
N GLU A 66 -14.71 1.03 -21.31
CA GLU A 66 -15.14 2.37 -21.76
C GLU A 66 -16.23 2.94 -20.87
N GLN A 67 -17.27 2.15 -20.57
CA GLN A 67 -18.37 2.56 -19.68
C GLN A 67 -17.87 2.84 -18.25
N THR A 68 -16.92 2.04 -17.76
CA THR A 68 -16.29 2.26 -16.47
C THR A 68 -15.50 3.56 -16.43
N ALA A 69 -14.70 3.84 -17.44
CA ALA A 69 -13.96 5.10 -17.56
C ALA A 69 -14.93 6.31 -17.61
N ASP A 70 -16.02 6.19 -18.34
CA ASP A 70 -17.07 7.22 -18.38
C ASP A 70 -17.75 7.42 -17.02
N ALA A 71 -18.02 6.33 -16.31
CA ALA A 71 -18.61 6.37 -14.97
C ALA A 71 -17.65 6.99 -13.95
N MET A 72 -16.37 6.68 -13.98
CA MET A 72 -15.36 7.31 -13.10
C MET A 72 -15.27 8.83 -13.32
N VAL A 73 -15.47 9.29 -14.53
CA VAL A 73 -15.53 10.73 -14.82
C VAL A 73 -16.85 11.35 -14.36
N SER A 74 -17.96 10.74 -14.69
CA SER A 74 -19.29 11.30 -14.43
C SER A 74 -19.71 11.23 -12.97
N SER A 75 -19.22 10.24 -12.21
CA SER A 75 -19.44 10.13 -10.76
C SER A 75 -18.66 11.17 -9.96
N GLY A 76 -17.47 11.58 -10.43
CA GLY A 76 -16.53 12.43 -9.70
C GLY A 76 -15.30 11.67 -9.18
N MET A 77 -15.23 10.35 -9.30
CA MET A 77 -14.09 9.54 -8.84
C MET A 77 -12.77 10.04 -9.44
N ARG A 78 -12.72 10.35 -10.76
CA ARG A 78 -11.52 10.93 -11.36
C ARG A 78 -11.07 12.20 -10.64
N ASP A 79 -12.00 13.10 -10.32
CA ASP A 79 -11.69 14.39 -9.68
C ASP A 79 -11.37 14.21 -8.19
N ALA A 80 -11.86 13.13 -7.56
CA ALA A 80 -11.46 12.69 -6.23
C ALA A 80 -10.05 12.07 -6.17
N GLY A 81 -9.42 11.75 -7.32
CA GLY A 81 -8.04 11.23 -7.40
C GLY A 81 -7.89 9.84 -8.01
N TYR A 82 -8.97 9.11 -8.27
CA TYR A 82 -8.91 7.80 -8.92
C TYR A 82 -8.52 7.96 -10.39
N ARG A 83 -7.30 7.56 -10.74
CA ARG A 83 -6.72 7.84 -12.06
C ARG A 83 -6.59 6.60 -12.93
N TYR A 84 -6.35 5.43 -12.35
CA TYR A 84 -6.07 4.22 -13.10
C TYR A 84 -7.35 3.44 -13.40
N VAL A 85 -7.49 2.98 -14.66
CA VAL A 85 -8.49 2.01 -15.11
C VAL A 85 -7.71 0.77 -15.53
N VAL A 86 -7.76 -0.29 -14.73
CA VAL A 86 -6.95 -1.49 -14.92
C VAL A 86 -7.83 -2.63 -15.40
N ILE A 87 -7.48 -3.22 -16.54
CA ILE A 87 -8.03 -4.50 -16.96
C ILE A 87 -7.20 -5.60 -16.31
N ASP A 88 -7.86 -6.46 -15.54
CA ASP A 88 -7.25 -7.64 -14.91
C ASP A 88 -7.18 -8.83 -15.91
N ASP A 89 -7.05 -10.07 -15.44
CA ASP A 89 -6.88 -11.28 -16.26
C ASP A 89 -7.98 -11.46 -17.31
N CYS A 90 -7.75 -12.35 -18.27
CA CYS A 90 -8.69 -12.74 -19.33
C CYS A 90 -8.82 -11.77 -20.52
N TRP A 91 -8.03 -10.71 -20.65
CA TRP A 91 -8.06 -9.87 -21.83
C TRP A 91 -7.35 -10.50 -23.03
N GLN A 92 -6.25 -11.23 -22.79
CA GLN A 92 -5.45 -11.95 -23.82
C GLN A 92 -5.94 -13.37 -24.03
N VAL A 93 -5.70 -13.90 -25.23
CA VAL A 93 -6.11 -15.27 -25.61
C VAL A 93 -4.98 -16.12 -26.14
N ALA A 94 -3.94 -15.52 -26.74
CA ALA A 94 -2.84 -16.23 -27.37
C ALA A 94 -1.61 -15.33 -27.54
N ARG A 95 -0.54 -15.87 -28.08
CA ARG A 95 0.54 -15.14 -28.73
C ARG A 95 0.51 -15.37 -30.23
N ASP A 96 0.80 -14.32 -31.00
CA ASP A 96 0.91 -14.46 -32.48
C ASP A 96 2.21 -15.16 -32.89
N ALA A 97 2.43 -15.29 -34.20
CA ALA A 97 3.62 -15.94 -34.74
C ALA A 97 4.94 -15.22 -34.40
N ASN A 98 4.87 -13.97 -33.96
CA ASN A 98 6.02 -13.18 -33.52
C ASN A 98 6.16 -13.18 -31.99
N GLY A 99 5.30 -13.91 -31.27
CA GLY A 99 5.29 -13.97 -29.81
C GLY A 99 4.52 -12.83 -29.12
N THR A 100 3.91 -11.92 -29.88
CA THR A 100 3.16 -10.78 -29.31
C THR A 100 1.83 -11.25 -28.71
N LEU A 101 1.47 -10.74 -27.53
CA LEU A 101 0.19 -11.01 -26.89
C LEU A 101 -0.98 -10.51 -27.75
N VAL A 102 -1.99 -11.37 -27.90
CA VAL A 102 -3.18 -11.13 -28.71
C VAL A 102 -4.39 -10.97 -27.80
N ALA A 103 -5.05 -9.82 -27.86
CA ALA A 103 -6.32 -9.59 -27.17
C ALA A 103 -7.44 -10.44 -27.77
N ASP A 104 -8.46 -10.78 -26.97
CA ASP A 104 -9.68 -11.41 -27.44
C ASP A 104 -10.39 -10.47 -28.45
N SER A 105 -10.37 -10.82 -29.74
CA SER A 105 -10.90 -9.95 -30.79
C SER A 105 -12.43 -9.79 -30.76
N VAL A 106 -13.15 -10.65 -30.05
CA VAL A 106 -14.61 -10.51 -29.86
C VAL A 106 -14.91 -9.52 -28.76
N ARG A 107 -14.14 -9.58 -27.64
CA ARG A 107 -14.34 -8.72 -26.47
C ARG A 107 -13.63 -7.36 -26.60
N PHE A 108 -12.53 -7.31 -27.35
CA PHE A 108 -11.71 -6.12 -27.60
C PHE A 108 -11.50 -5.93 -29.12
N PRO A 109 -12.58 -5.63 -29.89
CA PRO A 109 -12.54 -5.63 -31.35
C PRO A 109 -11.61 -4.57 -31.94
N HIS A 110 -11.34 -3.46 -31.25
CA HIS A 110 -10.44 -2.42 -31.72
C HIS A 110 -9.02 -2.54 -31.13
N GLY A 111 -8.81 -3.56 -30.26
CA GLY A 111 -7.52 -3.86 -29.61
C GLY A 111 -7.20 -2.95 -28.43
N ILE A 112 -6.19 -3.36 -27.67
CA ILE A 112 -5.83 -2.73 -26.38
C ILE A 112 -5.33 -1.28 -26.58
N LYS A 113 -4.59 -0.99 -27.65
CA LYS A 113 -4.12 0.39 -27.88
C LYS A 113 -5.27 1.38 -28.07
N ALA A 114 -6.29 1.02 -28.83
CA ALA A 114 -7.45 1.90 -29.06
C ALA A 114 -8.20 2.16 -27.75
N LEU A 115 -8.29 1.15 -26.89
CA LEU A 115 -8.91 1.26 -25.59
C LEU A 115 -8.09 2.11 -24.62
N ALA A 116 -6.75 1.97 -24.60
CA ALA A 116 -5.87 2.85 -23.84
C ALA A 116 -6.03 4.32 -24.29
N ASP A 117 -6.05 4.56 -25.62
CA ASP A 117 -6.27 5.89 -26.15
C ASP A 117 -7.66 6.46 -25.75
N TYR A 118 -8.70 5.61 -25.65
CA TYR A 118 -10.02 6.02 -25.13
C TYR A 118 -9.94 6.48 -23.67
N VAL A 119 -9.34 5.67 -22.82
CA VAL A 119 -9.16 5.98 -21.38
C VAL A 119 -8.36 7.27 -21.20
N HIS A 120 -7.30 7.46 -21.99
CA HIS A 120 -6.48 8.68 -21.95
C HIS A 120 -7.29 9.93 -22.36
N ARG A 121 -8.17 9.83 -23.36
CA ARG A 121 -9.06 10.96 -23.74
C ARG A 121 -10.00 11.39 -22.62
N LYS A 122 -10.29 10.50 -21.63
CA LYS A 122 -11.09 10.84 -20.44
C LYS A 122 -10.24 11.49 -19.33
N GLY A 123 -8.93 11.69 -19.54
CA GLY A 123 -8.01 12.21 -18.53
C GLY A 123 -7.67 11.17 -17.44
N LEU A 124 -7.84 9.89 -17.75
CA LEU A 124 -7.51 8.74 -16.92
C LEU A 124 -6.23 8.07 -17.44
N LYS A 125 -5.70 7.12 -16.70
CA LYS A 125 -4.54 6.29 -17.03
C LYS A 125 -4.97 4.85 -17.23
N PHE A 126 -4.34 4.17 -18.19
CA PHE A 126 -4.70 2.82 -18.55
C PHE A 126 -3.75 1.80 -17.91
N GLY A 127 -4.32 0.79 -17.27
CA GLY A 127 -3.58 -0.33 -16.67
C GLY A 127 -3.95 -1.67 -17.29
N ILE A 128 -3.03 -2.62 -17.20
CA ILE A 128 -3.17 -3.96 -17.76
C ILE A 128 -2.62 -5.01 -16.80
N TYR A 129 -3.02 -6.26 -16.99
CA TYR A 129 -2.59 -7.41 -16.22
C TYR A 129 -1.71 -8.34 -17.06
N THR A 130 -0.74 -8.96 -16.42
CA THR A 130 0.04 -10.10 -16.91
C THR A 130 0.42 -11.01 -15.74
N ASP A 131 1.27 -12.02 -16.01
CA ASP A 131 1.72 -13.00 -15.03
C ASP A 131 3.19 -13.35 -15.26
N ALA A 132 3.99 -13.47 -14.23
CA ALA A 132 5.41 -13.79 -14.30
C ALA A 132 5.69 -15.25 -14.71
N GLY A 133 4.68 -16.12 -14.62
CA GLY A 133 4.76 -17.53 -15.01
C GLY A 133 4.52 -17.75 -16.50
N THR A 134 4.39 -19.03 -16.87
CA THR A 134 4.08 -19.43 -18.25
C THR A 134 2.64 -19.06 -18.66
N ASN A 135 1.74 -19.02 -17.68
CA ASN A 135 0.33 -18.73 -17.86
C ASN A 135 -0.19 -17.88 -16.72
N THR A 136 -1.23 -17.10 -16.98
CA THR A 136 -1.98 -16.38 -15.96
C THR A 136 -2.78 -17.34 -15.08
N CYS A 137 -3.36 -16.84 -14.00
CA CYS A 137 -4.21 -17.61 -13.10
C CYS A 137 -5.42 -18.23 -13.82
N GLN A 138 -5.87 -17.63 -14.93
CA GLN A 138 -6.95 -18.14 -15.77
C GLN A 138 -6.43 -18.88 -17.02
N GLY A 139 -5.15 -19.31 -17.03
CA GLY A 139 -4.57 -20.12 -18.08
C GLY A 139 -4.31 -19.37 -19.39
N ARG A 140 -4.26 -18.04 -19.36
CA ARG A 140 -3.89 -17.21 -20.50
C ARG A 140 -2.36 -17.12 -20.63
N PRO A 141 -1.78 -16.72 -21.78
CA PRO A 141 -0.33 -16.59 -21.88
C PRO A 141 0.26 -15.62 -20.84
N GLY A 142 1.21 -16.08 -20.06
CA GLY A 142 2.02 -15.28 -19.14
C GLY A 142 3.25 -14.68 -19.82
N THR A 143 4.08 -13.94 -19.05
CA THR A 143 5.22 -13.15 -19.54
C THR A 143 6.54 -13.93 -19.56
N LEU A 144 6.62 -15.10 -18.91
CA LEU A 144 7.87 -15.87 -18.79
C LEU A 144 8.55 -16.10 -20.15
N GLY A 145 9.79 -15.58 -20.28
CA GLY A 145 10.58 -15.66 -21.51
C GLY A 145 10.20 -14.66 -22.60
N HIS A 146 9.27 -13.74 -22.31
CA HIS A 146 8.80 -12.68 -23.20
C HIS A 146 8.86 -11.29 -22.56
N GLU A 147 9.55 -11.13 -21.43
CA GLU A 147 9.53 -9.95 -20.57
C GLU A 147 9.81 -8.66 -21.35
N GLU A 148 10.89 -8.64 -22.15
CA GLU A 148 11.24 -7.46 -22.95
C GLU A 148 10.21 -7.18 -24.07
N GLN A 149 9.68 -8.24 -24.72
CA GLN A 149 8.71 -8.08 -25.78
C GLN A 149 7.39 -7.52 -25.25
N ASP A 150 6.91 -8.06 -24.13
CA ASP A 150 5.66 -7.65 -23.51
C ASP A 150 5.78 -6.22 -22.95
N ALA A 151 6.89 -5.87 -22.31
CA ALA A 151 7.15 -4.52 -21.83
C ALA A 151 7.13 -3.49 -22.98
N ARG A 152 7.80 -3.78 -24.10
CA ARG A 152 7.75 -2.94 -25.31
C ARG A 152 6.34 -2.84 -25.90
N THR A 153 5.61 -3.94 -25.91
CA THR A 153 4.22 -3.98 -26.39
C THR A 153 3.31 -3.12 -25.53
N PHE A 154 3.40 -3.24 -24.20
CA PHE A 154 2.63 -2.43 -23.27
C PHE A 154 2.98 -0.94 -23.38
N ALA A 155 4.25 -0.60 -23.54
CA ALA A 155 4.68 0.77 -23.78
C ALA A 155 4.10 1.33 -25.10
N ALA A 156 4.13 0.55 -26.18
CA ALA A 156 3.58 0.92 -27.50
C ALA A 156 2.06 1.09 -27.46
N TRP A 157 1.36 0.35 -26.62
CA TRP A 157 -0.08 0.49 -26.40
C TRP A 157 -0.45 1.68 -25.49
N GLY A 158 0.54 2.29 -24.83
CA GLY A 158 0.30 3.43 -23.95
C GLY A 158 -0.12 3.03 -22.53
N VAL A 159 0.27 1.82 -22.09
CA VAL A 159 0.01 1.36 -20.71
C VAL A 159 0.73 2.26 -19.70
N ASP A 160 0.07 2.62 -18.59
CA ASP A 160 0.60 3.44 -17.51
C ASP A 160 0.79 2.66 -16.20
N TYR A 161 0.21 1.47 -16.10
CA TYR A 161 0.21 0.61 -14.93
C TYR A 161 0.16 -0.86 -15.36
N VAL A 162 1.00 -1.71 -14.79
CA VAL A 162 0.95 -3.14 -15.03
C VAL A 162 0.89 -3.89 -13.70
N LYS A 163 -0.08 -4.80 -13.57
CA LYS A 163 -0.14 -5.81 -12.51
C LYS A 163 0.45 -7.09 -13.06
N GLU A 164 1.49 -7.61 -12.43
CA GLU A 164 2.10 -8.88 -12.77
C GLU A 164 1.87 -9.87 -11.63
N ASP A 165 1.16 -10.97 -11.94
CA ASP A 165 0.78 -12.01 -11.00
C ASP A 165 1.84 -13.13 -10.92
N TRP A 166 1.59 -14.19 -10.13
CA TRP A 166 2.56 -15.25 -9.83
C TRP A 166 2.03 -16.67 -10.09
N CYS A 167 0.97 -16.83 -10.87
CA CYS A 167 0.44 -18.15 -11.22
C CYS A 167 1.39 -18.89 -12.16
N HIS A 168 1.35 -20.22 -12.15
CA HIS A 168 2.19 -21.07 -13.02
C HIS A 168 3.69 -20.72 -13.01
N ALA A 169 4.18 -20.19 -11.89
CA ALA A 169 5.57 -19.79 -11.66
C ALA A 169 6.37 -20.81 -10.82
N SER A 170 5.89 -22.05 -10.73
CA SER A 170 6.52 -23.11 -9.93
C SER A 170 8.00 -23.33 -10.29
N GLY A 171 8.87 -23.27 -9.28
CA GLY A 171 10.32 -23.44 -9.45
C GLY A 171 11.06 -22.18 -9.88
N LEU A 172 10.38 -21.06 -10.07
CA LEU A 172 11.00 -19.77 -10.31
C LEU A 172 11.39 -19.08 -9.00
N ASP A 173 12.38 -18.20 -9.07
CA ASP A 173 12.80 -17.31 -7.98
C ASP A 173 12.11 -15.95 -8.15
N ALA A 174 11.18 -15.61 -7.26
CA ALA A 174 10.33 -14.42 -7.39
C ALA A 174 11.15 -13.12 -7.50
N PRO A 175 12.13 -12.83 -6.63
CA PRO A 175 12.96 -11.62 -6.76
C PRO A 175 13.62 -11.50 -8.13
N THR A 176 14.16 -12.59 -8.65
CA THR A 176 14.84 -12.62 -9.95
C THR A 176 13.85 -12.41 -11.10
N GLN A 177 12.71 -13.07 -11.06
CA GLN A 177 11.73 -13.01 -12.15
C GLN A 177 11.10 -11.62 -12.27
N TYR A 178 10.63 -11.06 -11.15
CA TYR A 178 10.09 -9.71 -11.14
C TYR A 178 11.14 -8.64 -11.48
N ALA A 179 12.42 -8.84 -11.09
CA ALA A 179 13.50 -7.94 -11.49
C ALA A 179 13.73 -7.91 -13.01
N LYS A 180 13.60 -9.03 -13.71
CA LYS A 180 13.69 -9.08 -15.17
C LYS A 180 12.62 -8.21 -15.83
N PHE A 181 11.37 -8.32 -15.35
CA PHE A 181 10.28 -7.52 -15.93
C PHE A 181 10.40 -6.05 -15.57
N ARG A 182 10.83 -5.69 -14.33
CA ARG A 182 11.19 -4.32 -13.95
C ARG A 182 12.21 -3.72 -14.93
N ASP A 183 13.28 -4.47 -15.23
CA ASP A 183 14.35 -3.98 -16.10
C ASP A 183 13.83 -3.80 -17.53
N ALA A 184 13.03 -4.75 -18.03
CA ALA A 184 12.35 -4.64 -19.32
C ALA A 184 11.40 -3.45 -19.42
N LEU A 185 10.62 -3.18 -18.36
CA LEU A 185 9.76 -1.99 -18.27
C LEU A 185 10.58 -0.70 -18.28
N GLY A 186 11.73 -0.67 -17.58
CA GLY A 186 12.67 0.46 -17.56
C GLY A 186 13.23 0.77 -18.95
N GLU A 187 13.47 -0.24 -19.77
CA GLU A 187 14.01 -0.12 -21.13
C GLU A 187 12.93 0.14 -22.20
N ALA A 188 11.65 -0.04 -21.87
CA ALA A 188 10.54 0.09 -22.82
C ALA A 188 10.26 1.54 -23.26
N GLY A 189 10.89 2.54 -22.65
CA GLY A 189 10.81 3.95 -23.05
C GLY A 189 9.53 4.68 -22.62
N ARG A 190 8.71 4.07 -21.75
CA ARG A 190 7.51 4.66 -21.15
C ARG A 190 7.52 4.44 -19.63
N PRO A 191 7.21 5.48 -18.82
CA PRO A 191 7.05 5.30 -17.39
C PRO A 191 5.76 4.50 -17.10
N ILE A 192 5.91 3.31 -16.51
CA ILE A 192 4.82 2.40 -16.17
C ILE A 192 4.91 2.07 -14.68
N VAL A 193 3.82 2.26 -13.93
CA VAL A 193 3.74 1.82 -12.53
C VAL A 193 3.74 0.29 -12.52
N PHE A 194 4.63 -0.29 -11.73
CA PHE A 194 4.77 -1.73 -11.61
C PHE A 194 4.18 -2.23 -10.29
N SER A 195 3.13 -3.04 -10.39
CA SER A 195 2.42 -3.70 -9.30
C SER A 195 2.75 -5.18 -9.27
N ILE A 196 3.37 -5.63 -8.21
CA ILE A 196 3.79 -7.01 -7.97
C ILE A 196 2.69 -7.74 -7.21
N CYS A 197 2.23 -8.89 -7.73
CA CYS A 197 1.13 -9.66 -7.15
C CYS A 197 1.55 -11.11 -6.93
N GLU A 198 2.23 -11.40 -5.80
CA GLU A 198 2.62 -12.77 -5.41
C GLU A 198 2.07 -13.15 -4.03
N TRP A 199 1.02 -12.45 -3.59
CA TRP A 199 0.19 -12.73 -2.39
C TRP A 199 0.97 -12.78 -1.06
N GLY A 200 2.17 -12.18 -0.98
CA GLY A 200 3.03 -12.26 0.21
C GLY A 200 3.80 -13.58 0.34
N SER A 201 3.64 -14.51 -0.59
CA SER A 201 4.16 -15.88 -0.50
C SER A 201 5.70 -15.95 -0.45
N ASN A 202 6.39 -15.03 -1.12
CA ASN A 202 7.85 -14.96 -1.17
C ASN A 202 8.41 -13.76 -0.40
N GLN A 203 7.69 -13.27 0.60
CA GLN A 203 8.09 -12.15 1.47
C GLN A 203 8.47 -10.88 0.67
N PRO A 204 7.57 -10.34 -0.17
CA PRO A 204 7.87 -9.23 -1.07
C PRO A 204 8.34 -7.96 -0.35
N TRP A 205 7.96 -7.74 0.89
CA TRP A 205 8.46 -6.65 1.72
C TRP A 205 9.98 -6.63 1.90
N GLU A 206 10.69 -7.75 1.67
CA GLU A 206 12.15 -7.81 1.78
C GLU A 206 12.87 -7.37 0.50
N TRP A 207 12.26 -7.56 -0.67
CA TRP A 207 12.91 -7.33 -1.97
C TRP A 207 12.12 -6.40 -2.91
N ALA A 208 10.80 -6.39 -2.87
CA ALA A 208 9.98 -5.63 -3.81
C ALA A 208 10.15 -4.10 -3.73
N PRO A 209 10.55 -3.47 -2.59
CA PRO A 209 10.88 -2.06 -2.57
C PRO A 209 11.95 -1.62 -3.58
N LYS A 210 12.78 -2.56 -4.06
CA LYS A 210 13.80 -2.34 -5.10
C LYS A 210 13.33 -2.74 -6.50
N THR A 211 12.12 -3.27 -6.62
CA THR A 211 11.63 -3.92 -7.83
C THR A 211 10.38 -3.27 -8.39
N GLY A 212 9.38 -3.00 -7.55
CA GLY A 212 8.11 -2.43 -7.98
C GLY A 212 7.68 -1.20 -7.20
N ASN A 213 6.62 -0.55 -7.65
CA ASN A 213 6.04 0.60 -6.99
C ASN A 213 5.01 0.21 -5.91
N LEU A 214 4.46 -0.98 -5.97
CA LEU A 214 3.60 -1.58 -4.96
C LEU A 214 3.69 -3.09 -5.06
N TRP A 215 3.35 -3.78 -3.96
CA TRP A 215 3.39 -5.24 -3.90
C TRP A 215 2.34 -5.78 -2.94
N ARG A 216 1.66 -6.84 -3.34
CA ARG A 216 0.70 -7.57 -2.52
C ARG A 216 1.39 -8.17 -1.31
N THR A 217 0.84 -7.89 -0.14
CA THR A 217 1.33 -8.42 1.15
C THR A 217 0.46 -9.54 1.69
N THR A 218 -0.65 -9.85 1.01
CA THR A 218 -1.73 -10.70 1.50
C THR A 218 -2.27 -11.58 0.38
N ASP A 219 -3.00 -12.62 0.73
CA ASP A 219 -3.90 -13.34 -0.18
C ASP A 219 -4.97 -12.42 -0.78
N ASP A 220 -5.70 -12.91 -1.77
CA ASP A 220 -6.78 -12.18 -2.40
C ASP A 220 -7.89 -11.86 -1.40
N ILE A 221 -8.37 -10.61 -1.45
CA ILE A 221 -9.46 -10.15 -0.60
C ILE A 221 -10.81 -10.66 -1.13
N GLU A 222 -11.67 -11.05 -0.20
CA GLU A 222 -13.08 -11.33 -0.47
C GLU A 222 -13.96 -10.24 0.15
N ASP A 223 -15.14 -10.00 -0.43
CA ASP A 223 -16.11 -9.01 0.08
C ASP A 223 -16.79 -9.49 1.37
N THR A 224 -15.96 -9.71 2.40
CA THR A 224 -16.39 -10.09 3.74
C THR A 224 -15.58 -9.37 4.81
N TRP A 225 -16.23 -9.08 5.96
CA TRP A 225 -15.57 -8.47 7.10
C TRP A 225 -14.33 -9.25 7.58
N SER A 226 -14.41 -10.57 7.60
CA SER A 226 -13.31 -11.43 8.05
C SER A 226 -12.10 -11.38 7.10
N SER A 227 -12.34 -11.38 5.80
CA SER A 227 -11.26 -11.28 4.81
C SER A 227 -10.57 -9.90 4.89
N MET A 228 -11.35 -8.83 4.95
CA MET A 228 -10.82 -7.48 5.11
C MET A 228 -9.93 -7.35 6.37
N LEU A 229 -10.36 -7.92 7.49
CA LEU A 229 -9.57 -7.92 8.73
C LEU A 229 -8.30 -8.77 8.63
N ALA A 230 -8.34 -9.91 7.94
CA ALA A 230 -7.17 -10.75 7.74
C ALA A 230 -6.10 -10.02 6.91
N ASN A 231 -6.52 -9.35 5.83
CA ASN A 231 -5.62 -8.56 4.99
C ASN A 231 -5.05 -7.34 5.75
N LEU A 232 -5.87 -6.66 6.57
CA LEU A 232 -5.40 -5.60 7.46
C LEU A 232 -4.28 -6.11 8.38
N ASP A 233 -4.51 -7.22 9.07
CA ASP A 233 -3.59 -7.74 10.08
C ASP A 233 -2.25 -8.16 9.46
N GLN A 234 -2.28 -8.86 8.31
CA GLN A 234 -1.07 -9.26 7.60
C GLN A 234 -0.27 -8.05 7.09
N SER A 235 -0.93 -7.09 6.43
CA SER A 235 -0.24 -5.93 5.86
C SER A 235 0.31 -4.96 6.93
N ALA A 236 -0.30 -4.92 8.11
CA ALA A 236 0.11 -4.04 9.20
C ALA A 236 1.52 -4.33 9.72
N GLU A 237 2.00 -5.57 9.59
CA GLU A 237 3.33 -5.98 10.07
C GLU A 237 4.48 -5.38 9.25
N HIS A 238 4.20 -4.82 8.06
CA HIS A 238 5.19 -4.36 7.10
C HIS A 238 5.30 -2.84 6.97
N SER A 239 4.85 -2.08 7.98
CA SER A 239 4.77 -0.62 7.95
C SER A 239 6.10 0.11 7.69
N THR A 240 7.24 -0.52 7.97
CA THR A 240 8.58 0.10 7.87
C THR A 240 9.18 0.09 6.47
N VAL A 241 8.58 -0.63 5.53
CA VAL A 241 9.13 -0.81 4.18
C VAL A 241 8.35 -0.02 3.11
N ALA A 242 7.19 0.52 3.46
CA ALA A 242 6.39 1.36 2.57
C ALA A 242 6.78 2.83 2.67
N GLY A 243 6.63 3.56 1.56
CA GLY A 243 6.91 4.99 1.49
C GLY A 243 6.71 5.55 0.08
N PRO A 244 7.01 6.85 -0.13
CA PRO A 244 6.79 7.49 -1.42
C PRO A 244 7.50 6.79 -2.58
N GLY A 245 6.71 6.27 -3.51
CA GLY A 245 7.18 5.51 -4.69
C GLY A 245 7.12 4.00 -4.54
N HIS A 246 6.81 3.47 -3.34
CA HIS A 246 6.82 2.03 -3.07
C HIS A 246 5.88 1.71 -1.88
N TRP A 247 4.84 0.89 -2.11
CA TRP A 247 3.72 0.72 -1.20
C TRP A 247 3.40 -0.74 -0.91
N ASN A 248 3.09 -1.04 0.36
CA ASN A 248 2.41 -2.28 0.71
C ASN A 248 0.99 -2.25 0.15
N ASP A 249 0.57 -3.35 -0.43
CA ASP A 249 -0.74 -3.51 -1.06
C ASP A 249 -1.50 -4.66 -0.35
N PRO A 250 -2.48 -4.34 0.51
CA PRO A 250 -3.33 -5.34 1.15
C PRO A 250 -4.47 -5.83 0.26
N ASP A 251 -4.40 -5.59 -1.04
CA ASP A 251 -5.39 -5.80 -2.06
C ASP A 251 -6.45 -4.70 -2.19
N MET A 252 -7.35 -4.85 -3.14
CA MET A 252 -8.31 -3.87 -3.60
C MET A 252 -9.37 -3.50 -2.54
N LEU A 253 -10.09 -2.42 -2.81
CA LEU A 253 -11.27 -2.03 -2.05
C LEU A 253 -12.51 -2.80 -2.54
N GLU A 254 -13.15 -3.51 -1.62
CA GLU A 254 -14.43 -4.20 -1.85
C GLU A 254 -15.66 -3.29 -1.72
N VAL A 255 -15.46 -2.01 -1.47
CA VAL A 255 -16.51 -1.04 -1.16
C VAL A 255 -17.58 -0.99 -2.26
N GLY A 256 -18.79 -1.45 -1.91
CA GLY A 256 -19.95 -1.45 -2.79
C GLY A 256 -20.21 -2.75 -3.55
N ASN A 257 -19.47 -3.83 -3.30
CA ASN A 257 -19.75 -5.15 -3.89
C ASN A 257 -20.93 -5.88 -3.24
N GLY A 258 -21.34 -5.49 -2.02
CA GLY A 258 -22.60 -5.91 -1.40
C GLY A 258 -22.48 -7.01 -0.35
N GLY A 259 -21.30 -7.54 -0.06
CA GLY A 259 -21.04 -8.56 0.95
C GLY A 259 -20.83 -7.99 2.37
N MET A 260 -20.57 -6.69 2.47
CA MET A 260 -20.41 -5.98 3.75
C MET A 260 -21.43 -4.84 3.90
N THR A 261 -21.63 -4.38 5.13
CA THR A 261 -22.47 -3.21 5.44
C THR A 261 -21.73 -1.90 5.13
N ASP A 262 -22.46 -0.78 5.05
CA ASP A 262 -21.86 0.53 4.85
C ASP A 262 -20.86 0.92 5.96
N ASP A 263 -21.08 0.49 7.20
CA ASP A 263 -20.18 0.72 8.32
C ASP A 263 -18.88 -0.10 8.19
N GLU A 264 -18.97 -1.35 7.75
CA GLU A 264 -17.82 -2.20 7.43
C GLU A 264 -17.04 -1.63 6.24
N TYR A 265 -17.71 -1.15 5.18
CA TYR A 265 -17.06 -0.48 4.06
C TYR A 265 -16.37 0.84 4.46
N ARG A 266 -16.96 1.64 5.37
CA ARG A 266 -16.28 2.82 5.94
C ARG A 266 -15.05 2.42 6.75
N ALA A 267 -15.13 1.33 7.54
CA ALA A 267 -13.99 0.81 8.27
C ALA A 267 -12.89 0.35 7.31
N HIS A 268 -13.23 -0.38 6.25
CA HIS A 268 -12.32 -0.81 5.19
C HIS A 268 -11.58 0.39 4.57
N MET A 269 -12.30 1.38 4.05
CA MET A 269 -11.72 2.59 3.48
C MET A 269 -10.85 3.37 4.48
N SER A 270 -11.26 3.45 5.76
CA SER A 270 -10.49 4.13 6.81
C SER A 270 -9.15 3.44 7.08
N LEU A 271 -9.15 2.12 7.13
CA LEU A 271 -7.96 1.34 7.47
C LEU A 271 -6.98 1.29 6.30
N TRP A 272 -7.45 1.18 5.06
CA TRP A 272 -6.61 1.33 3.86
C TRP A 272 -5.94 2.72 3.82
N ALA A 273 -6.70 3.78 4.11
CA ALA A 273 -6.14 5.13 4.20
C ALA A 273 -5.11 5.31 5.34
N ILE A 274 -5.34 4.69 6.49
CA ILE A 274 -4.35 4.65 7.60
C ILE A 274 -3.09 3.93 7.15
N MET A 275 -3.23 2.80 6.44
CA MET A 275 -2.07 2.03 5.96
C MET A 275 -1.33 2.67 4.78
N ALA A 276 -1.82 3.77 4.20
CA ALA A 276 -1.31 4.31 2.93
C ALA A 276 -1.32 3.23 1.83
N ALA A 277 -2.37 2.45 1.78
CA ALA A 277 -2.54 1.36 0.82
C ALA A 277 -3.04 1.91 -0.53
N PRO A 278 -2.74 1.27 -1.66
CA PRO A 278 -3.37 1.62 -2.93
C PRO A 278 -4.90 1.60 -2.82
N LEU A 279 -5.56 2.68 -3.23
CA LEU A 279 -7.02 2.76 -3.24
C LEU A 279 -7.53 2.35 -4.63
N ILE A 280 -7.55 1.05 -4.88
CA ILE A 280 -8.03 0.46 -6.14
C ILE A 280 -9.42 -0.14 -5.89
N ALA A 281 -10.46 0.52 -6.42
CA ALA A 281 -11.84 0.06 -6.28
C ALA A 281 -12.11 -1.19 -7.14
N GLY A 282 -12.82 -2.17 -6.60
CA GLY A 282 -13.14 -3.44 -7.27
C GLY A 282 -14.63 -3.62 -7.62
N ASN A 283 -15.47 -2.62 -7.42
CA ASN A 283 -16.92 -2.68 -7.61
C ASN A 283 -17.39 -2.26 -9.01
N ASP A 284 -18.68 -2.45 -9.33
CA ASP A 284 -19.29 -1.85 -10.52
C ASP A 284 -19.57 -0.36 -10.31
N VAL A 285 -18.62 0.48 -10.70
CA VAL A 285 -18.72 1.94 -10.56
C VAL A 285 -19.81 2.59 -11.40
N ARG A 286 -20.37 1.88 -12.39
CA ARG A 286 -21.44 2.37 -13.27
C ARG A 286 -22.78 2.46 -12.53
N THR A 287 -22.94 1.68 -11.46
CA THR A 287 -24.20 1.52 -10.72
C THR A 287 -24.05 1.79 -9.22
N MET A 288 -23.02 2.53 -8.81
CA MET A 288 -22.76 2.83 -7.40
C MET A 288 -23.95 3.45 -6.69
N SER A 289 -24.24 2.97 -5.48
CA SER A 289 -25.16 3.64 -4.56
C SER A 289 -24.60 5.01 -4.10
N ALA A 290 -25.49 5.87 -3.60
CA ALA A 290 -25.05 7.14 -3.00
C ALA A 290 -24.13 6.92 -1.79
N ALA A 291 -24.35 5.84 -1.02
CA ALA A 291 -23.49 5.46 0.11
C ALA A 291 -22.10 5.01 -0.35
N THR A 292 -22.03 4.12 -1.34
CA THR A 292 -20.76 3.66 -1.96
C THR A 292 -19.95 4.86 -2.47
N LYS A 293 -20.61 5.75 -3.22
CA LYS A 293 -19.98 6.95 -3.73
C LYS A 293 -19.45 7.84 -2.60
N ALA A 294 -20.24 8.10 -1.55
CA ALA A 294 -19.81 8.92 -0.42
C ALA A 294 -18.64 8.30 0.35
N ILE A 295 -18.48 6.98 0.34
CA ILE A 295 -17.35 6.30 0.94
C ILE A 295 -16.11 6.45 0.06
N LEU A 296 -16.18 6.08 -1.21
CA LEU A 296 -15.03 6.11 -2.12
C LEU A 296 -14.53 7.53 -2.41
N GLU A 297 -15.41 8.54 -2.41
CA GLU A 297 -15.06 9.91 -2.77
C GLU A 297 -14.90 10.84 -1.55
N ASN A 298 -14.81 10.32 -0.30
CA ASN A 298 -14.62 11.17 0.87
C ASN A 298 -13.25 11.89 0.82
N PRO A 299 -13.23 13.23 0.60
CA PRO A 299 -11.98 13.93 0.37
C PRO A 299 -11.08 14.00 1.61
N GLU A 300 -11.65 13.92 2.82
CA GLU A 300 -10.87 13.98 4.06
C GLU A 300 -10.18 12.65 4.36
N VAL A 301 -10.82 11.52 4.03
CA VAL A 301 -10.24 10.18 4.16
C VAL A 301 -9.17 9.98 3.07
N ILE A 302 -9.47 10.36 1.82
CA ILE A 302 -8.50 10.34 0.72
C ILE A 302 -7.26 11.19 1.05
N ALA A 303 -7.44 12.37 1.64
CA ALA A 303 -6.31 13.23 2.03
C ALA A 303 -5.40 12.59 3.09
N VAL A 304 -5.91 11.69 3.92
CA VAL A 304 -5.09 10.90 4.84
C VAL A 304 -4.27 9.86 4.09
N ASP A 305 -4.88 9.16 3.15
CA ASP A 305 -4.19 8.17 2.31
C ASP A 305 -3.06 8.83 1.50
N GLN A 306 -3.38 9.92 0.83
CA GLN A 306 -2.53 10.65 -0.10
C GLN A 306 -1.58 11.64 0.59
N ASP A 307 -1.44 11.58 1.91
CA ASP A 307 -0.54 12.49 2.65
C ASP A 307 0.91 12.33 2.19
N SER A 308 1.57 13.46 1.92
CA SER A 308 2.90 13.51 1.29
C SER A 308 4.04 12.95 2.17
N LEU A 309 3.83 12.76 3.48
CA LEU A 309 4.79 12.05 4.33
C LEU A 309 4.94 10.60 3.89
N GLY A 310 3.87 10.00 3.33
CA GLY A 310 3.86 8.64 2.84
C GLY A 310 4.09 7.56 3.91
N ALA A 311 3.87 7.89 5.17
CA ALA A 311 4.05 6.94 6.27
C ALA A 311 2.83 6.02 6.37
N GLN A 312 3.05 4.72 6.49
CA GLN A 312 2.00 3.78 6.87
C GLN A 312 1.70 3.94 8.36
N GLY A 313 0.40 3.99 8.72
CA GLY A 313 -0.03 4.00 10.11
C GLY A 313 0.09 2.63 10.76
N ILE A 314 0.13 2.62 12.10
CA ILE A 314 0.33 1.42 12.91
C ILE A 314 -0.72 1.31 14.00
N LEU A 315 -0.93 0.10 14.51
CA LEU A 315 -1.67 -0.15 15.74
C LEU A 315 -0.91 0.44 16.93
N VAL A 316 -1.52 1.39 17.64
CA VAL A 316 -0.87 2.08 18.77
C VAL A 316 -1.48 1.75 20.12
N TRP A 317 -2.69 1.19 20.14
CA TRP A 317 -3.36 0.79 21.37
C TRP A 317 -4.42 -0.28 21.13
N GLU A 318 -4.40 -1.34 21.91
CA GLU A 318 -5.33 -2.45 21.88
C GLU A 318 -5.66 -2.90 23.30
N PRO A 319 -6.69 -2.30 23.95
CA PRO A 319 -7.09 -2.70 25.29
C PRO A 319 -7.69 -4.12 25.34
N ARG A 320 -8.24 -4.59 24.22
CA ARG A 320 -8.75 -5.94 23.95
C ARG A 320 -8.58 -6.22 22.46
N PRO A 321 -8.45 -7.48 22.04
CA PRO A 321 -8.24 -7.83 20.62
C PRO A 321 -9.29 -7.28 19.65
N GLU A 322 -10.51 -7.02 20.14
CA GLU A 322 -11.60 -6.49 19.33
C GLU A 322 -11.66 -4.96 19.28
N LEU A 323 -10.91 -4.24 20.14
CA LEU A 323 -10.96 -2.78 20.24
C LEU A 323 -9.59 -2.18 19.98
N GLN A 324 -9.42 -1.55 18.83
CA GLN A 324 -8.12 -1.09 18.36
C GLN A 324 -8.10 0.42 18.09
N VAL A 325 -6.94 1.02 18.32
CA VAL A 325 -6.64 2.40 17.93
C VAL A 325 -5.39 2.39 17.04
N TRP A 326 -5.56 2.85 15.83
CA TRP A 326 -4.53 2.99 14.82
C TRP A 326 -4.15 4.45 14.68
N ALA A 327 -2.88 4.75 14.40
CA ALA A 327 -2.43 6.13 14.19
C ALA A 327 -1.42 6.22 13.04
N LYS A 328 -1.59 7.24 12.21
CA LYS A 328 -0.72 7.58 11.09
C LYS A 328 -0.20 9.01 11.27
N PRO A 329 1.12 9.24 11.25
CA PRO A 329 1.66 10.59 11.20
C PRO A 329 1.36 11.25 9.85
N LEU A 330 1.05 12.55 9.86
CA LEU A 330 0.80 13.34 8.68
C LEU A 330 1.85 14.44 8.52
N ALA A 331 2.08 14.89 7.28
CA ALA A 331 3.13 15.83 6.93
C ALA A 331 3.05 17.18 7.67
N ASP A 332 1.85 17.61 8.06
CA ASP A 332 1.64 18.86 8.81
C ASP A 332 1.86 18.72 10.32
N GLY A 333 2.28 17.56 10.79
CA GLY A 333 2.50 17.24 12.20
C GLY A 333 1.24 16.78 12.96
N SER A 334 0.07 16.75 12.32
CA SER A 334 -1.13 16.11 12.87
C SER A 334 -1.06 14.59 12.80
N ARG A 335 -2.09 13.92 13.32
CA ARG A 335 -2.25 12.46 13.19
C ARG A 335 -3.63 12.12 12.61
N ALA A 336 -3.68 11.17 11.70
CA ALA A 336 -4.92 10.45 11.46
C ALA A 336 -5.02 9.31 12.49
N VAL A 337 -6.21 9.12 13.05
CA VAL A 337 -6.48 8.11 14.07
C VAL A 337 -7.74 7.34 13.66
N ALA A 338 -7.65 6.01 13.54
CA ALA A 338 -8.81 5.15 13.38
C ALA A 338 -9.07 4.37 14.68
N MET A 339 -10.31 4.41 15.15
CA MET A 339 -10.77 3.67 16.32
C MET A 339 -11.66 2.56 15.82
N LEU A 340 -11.13 1.33 15.76
CA LEU A 340 -11.76 0.15 15.16
C LEU A 340 -12.43 -0.71 16.23
N ASN A 341 -13.70 -1.04 16.01
CA ASN A 341 -14.45 -2.02 16.79
C ASN A 341 -14.69 -3.29 15.94
N ARG A 342 -13.98 -4.36 16.27
CA ARG A 342 -14.14 -5.67 15.62
C ARG A 342 -15.23 -6.53 16.26
N SER A 343 -15.77 -6.11 17.41
CA SER A 343 -16.77 -6.87 18.16
C SER A 343 -18.18 -6.73 17.58
N ASN A 344 -19.06 -7.69 17.93
CA ASN A 344 -20.45 -7.73 17.47
C ASN A 344 -21.39 -6.78 18.24
N ALA A 345 -20.86 -5.88 19.06
CA ALA A 345 -21.67 -4.94 19.85
C ALA A 345 -21.00 -3.54 19.88
N PRO A 346 -21.76 -2.46 19.99
CA PRO A 346 -21.18 -1.13 20.18
C PRO A 346 -20.28 -1.08 21.42
N ALA A 347 -19.12 -0.45 21.30
CA ALA A 347 -18.14 -0.36 22.38
C ALA A 347 -17.57 1.04 22.51
N LYS A 348 -17.32 1.48 23.76
CA LYS A 348 -16.57 2.71 24.01
C LYS A 348 -15.07 2.43 23.78
N ILE A 349 -14.47 3.19 22.85
CA ILE A 349 -13.02 3.17 22.61
C ILE A 349 -12.43 4.51 23.04
N THR A 350 -11.22 4.46 23.58
CA THR A 350 -10.47 5.65 24.01
C THR A 350 -9.13 5.73 23.29
N ALA A 351 -8.91 6.80 22.54
CA ALA A 351 -7.63 7.13 21.96
C ALA A 351 -6.83 8.03 22.92
N TYR A 352 -5.75 7.52 23.49
CA TYR A 352 -4.82 8.31 24.32
C TYR A 352 -3.88 9.08 23.40
N ILE A 353 -3.86 10.42 23.51
CA ILE A 353 -3.12 11.30 22.60
C ILE A 353 -1.62 10.98 22.59
N SER A 354 -1.03 10.70 23.74
CA SER A 354 0.40 10.34 23.84
C SER A 354 0.75 9.07 23.08
N ARG A 355 -0.17 8.10 22.98
CA ARG A 355 0.03 6.85 22.22
C ARG A 355 0.01 7.07 20.71
N THR A 356 -0.62 8.14 20.22
CA THR A 356 -0.58 8.51 18.80
C THR A 356 0.76 9.14 18.37
N GLY A 357 1.72 9.27 19.29
CA GLY A 357 3.01 9.93 19.07
C GLY A 357 2.94 11.46 19.18
N LEU A 358 1.86 12.01 19.76
CA LEU A 358 1.75 13.44 20.09
C LEU A 358 1.98 13.65 21.60
N HIS A 359 2.98 14.47 21.92
CA HIS A 359 3.34 14.85 23.30
C HIS A 359 3.04 16.32 23.50
N VAL A 360 1.74 16.65 23.60
CA VAL A 360 1.22 18.02 23.70
C VAL A 360 0.11 18.10 24.76
N ASP A 361 -0.15 19.30 25.29
CA ASP A 361 -1.16 19.52 26.35
C ASP A 361 -2.58 19.38 25.80
N SER A 362 -2.81 19.76 24.56
CA SER A 362 -4.13 19.70 23.93
C SER A 362 -4.06 19.55 22.41
N VAL A 363 -5.14 18.97 21.88
CA VAL A 363 -5.35 18.74 20.46
C VAL A 363 -6.76 19.16 20.04
N THR A 364 -6.94 19.59 18.81
CA THR A 364 -8.26 19.65 18.18
C THR A 364 -8.55 18.33 17.48
N VAL A 365 -9.80 17.88 17.54
CA VAL A 365 -10.26 16.63 16.95
C VAL A 365 -11.32 16.92 15.90
N ARG A 366 -11.14 16.42 14.67
CA ARG A 366 -12.10 16.44 13.58
C ARG A 366 -12.48 15.01 13.18
N ASP A 367 -13.75 14.76 13.09
CA ASP A 367 -14.31 13.50 12.58
C ASP A 367 -14.41 13.59 11.05
N LEU A 368 -13.71 12.69 10.35
CA LEU A 368 -13.56 12.75 8.90
C LEU A 368 -14.76 12.18 8.13
N TRP A 369 -15.55 11.31 8.78
CA TRP A 369 -16.80 10.81 8.19
C TRP A 369 -17.97 11.75 8.41
N ALA A 370 -18.04 12.37 9.57
CA ALA A 370 -19.08 13.35 9.89
C ALA A 370 -18.76 14.76 9.36
N HIS A 371 -17.56 14.98 8.81
CA HIS A 371 -17.05 16.30 8.40
C HIS A 371 -17.19 17.37 9.50
N ALA A 372 -17.03 16.98 10.76
CA ALA A 372 -17.36 17.82 11.91
C ALA A 372 -16.21 17.92 12.91
N ASN A 373 -16.01 19.14 13.42
CA ASN A 373 -15.11 19.38 14.54
C ASN A 373 -15.76 18.88 15.83
N ARG A 374 -15.03 18.07 16.60
CA ARG A 374 -15.49 17.51 17.87
C ARG A 374 -15.06 18.36 19.08
N GLY A 375 -14.18 19.34 18.88
CA GLY A 375 -13.68 20.25 19.92
C GLY A 375 -12.20 20.04 20.24
N THR A 376 -11.80 20.59 21.41
CA THR A 376 -10.43 20.50 21.94
C THR A 376 -10.40 19.53 23.11
N PHE A 377 -9.40 18.67 23.13
CA PHE A 377 -9.22 17.61 24.12
C PHE A 377 -7.78 17.65 24.67
N GLY A 378 -7.61 17.23 25.91
CA GLY A 378 -6.31 17.15 26.55
C GLY A 378 -5.64 15.80 26.27
N ARG A 379 -5.75 14.87 27.23
CA ARG A 379 -5.00 13.61 27.23
C ARG A 379 -5.61 12.52 26.38
N GLU A 380 -6.92 12.58 26.13
CA GLU A 380 -7.67 11.50 25.48
C GLU A 380 -8.91 11.99 24.75
N TYR A 381 -9.35 11.22 23.77
CA TYR A 381 -10.66 11.32 23.14
C TYR A 381 -11.36 9.98 23.23
N SER A 382 -12.62 9.96 23.63
CA SER A 382 -13.42 8.74 23.75
C SER A 382 -14.73 8.89 22.98
N THR A 383 -15.14 7.81 22.29
CA THR A 383 -16.44 7.73 21.63
C THR A 383 -16.96 6.30 21.64
N THR A 384 -18.27 6.13 21.43
CA THR A 384 -18.85 4.82 21.16
C THR A 384 -18.74 4.54 19.68
N VAL A 385 -18.13 3.39 19.33
CA VAL A 385 -17.99 2.89 17.96
C VAL A 385 -18.99 1.73 17.79
N PRO A 386 -19.85 1.77 16.75
CA PRO A 386 -20.76 0.65 16.45
C PRO A 386 -20.02 -0.68 16.27
N ALA A 387 -20.74 -1.80 16.28
CA ALA A 387 -20.20 -3.10 15.91
C ALA A 387 -19.65 -3.06 14.47
N HIS A 388 -18.54 -3.72 14.20
CA HIS A 388 -17.90 -3.81 12.89
C HIS A 388 -17.73 -2.45 12.19
N ALA A 389 -17.28 -1.44 12.93
CA ALA A 389 -17.16 -0.07 12.43
C ALA A 389 -15.82 0.57 12.83
N ALA A 390 -15.49 1.65 12.16
CA ALA A 390 -14.40 2.51 12.56
C ALA A 390 -14.84 3.98 12.59
N VAL A 391 -14.35 4.71 13.59
CA VAL A 391 -14.37 6.18 13.61
C VAL A 391 -13.00 6.66 13.17
N MET A 392 -12.96 7.55 12.17
CA MET A 392 -11.72 8.11 11.65
C MET A 392 -11.62 9.59 11.97
N LEU A 393 -10.52 9.97 12.59
CA LEU A 393 -10.29 11.29 13.15
C LEU A 393 -9.00 11.90 12.59
N ARG A 394 -8.99 13.23 12.45
CA ARG A 394 -7.75 14.02 12.41
C ARG A 394 -7.53 14.69 13.75
N VAL A 395 -6.36 14.47 14.32
CA VAL A 395 -5.95 14.97 15.64
C VAL A 395 -4.80 15.94 15.42
N THR A 396 -5.05 17.24 15.68
CA THR A 396 -4.10 18.31 15.40
C THR A 396 -3.63 18.96 16.68
N PRO A 397 -2.30 19.08 16.93
CA PRO A 397 -1.76 19.79 18.10
C PRO A 397 -2.24 21.23 18.17
N VAL A 398 -2.70 21.66 19.34
CA VAL A 398 -2.95 23.08 19.61
C VAL A 398 -1.60 23.74 19.92
N ARG A 399 -1.15 24.62 19.03
CA ARG A 399 0.07 25.41 19.28
C ARG A 399 -0.26 26.48 20.31
N THR A 400 0.33 26.41 21.50
CA THR A 400 0.38 27.56 22.40
C THR A 400 1.21 28.65 21.74
N ARG A 401 0.61 29.82 21.50
CA ARG A 401 1.42 30.98 21.08
C ARG A 401 2.35 31.31 22.25
N SER A 402 3.65 31.08 22.07
CA SER A 402 4.70 31.57 22.93
C SER A 402 4.83 33.09 22.78
#